data_3c600665fdaff6cc30b03ae942a7d031
#
_entry.id   3c600665fdaff6cc30b03ae942a7d031
#
_cell.length_a   1.000
_cell.length_b   1.000
_cell.length_c   1.000
_cell.angle_alpha   90.00
_cell.angle_beta   90.00
_cell.angle_gamma   90.00
#
_symmetry.space_group_name_H-M   'P 1'
#
loop_
_entity.id
_entity.type
_entity.pdbx_description
1 polymer ?
#
loop_
_entity_poly.entity_id
_entity_poly.type
_entity_poly.pdbx_seq_one_letter_code
_entity_poly.pdbx_strand_id
1 'polypeptide(L)'
;MTETKFNINTNEYLPLRDVVFNTLRDAILTGKLVPGERLMENQLAEKLGVSRTPVREALRMLELENLVELVPRKGAQVLDMTEKDIVNILEIRSALEGLATSLACKKMTKECLQQLKNMEVDFERAVAENDVERFVDIDEDFHDVIFQATENDKLIQMFRNLRIQLYRYRMAQAKNDNSMSTIVAHHRSILRALENHDS
;
A
#
# COMPACT_ATOMS: atom_id res chain seq x y z
N MET A 1 -11.76 5.74 26.01
CA MET A 1 -10.53 5.64 25.17
C MET A 1 -10.21 4.17 25.06
N THR A 2 -10.45 3.57 23.90
CA THR A 2 -10.12 2.16 23.63
C THR A 2 -8.60 2.05 23.48
N GLU A 3 -7.99 1.31 24.36
CA GLU A 3 -6.55 1.07 24.35
C GLU A 3 -6.19 0.22 23.11
N THR A 4 -5.41 0.77 22.19
CA THR A 4 -4.94 0.05 21.00
C THR A 4 -3.95 -1.03 21.44
N LYS A 5 -4.34 -2.30 21.34
CA LYS A 5 -3.46 -3.44 21.64
C LYS A 5 -2.65 -3.79 20.38
N PHE A 6 -1.33 -3.84 20.52
CA PHE A 6 -0.42 -4.32 19.48
C PHE A 6 0.04 -5.75 19.84
N ASN A 7 -0.01 -6.64 18.87
CA ASN A 7 0.61 -7.98 18.97
C ASN A 7 1.89 -7.99 18.13
N ILE A 8 3.04 -8.23 18.76
CA ILE A 8 4.31 -8.45 18.05
C ILE A 8 4.52 -9.95 17.87
N ASN A 9 4.69 -10.38 16.63
CA ASN A 9 5.12 -11.74 16.32
C ASN A 9 6.64 -11.82 16.39
N THR A 10 7.18 -12.29 17.52
CA THR A 10 8.64 -12.39 17.74
C THR A 10 9.26 -13.66 17.14
N ASN A 11 8.49 -14.50 16.45
CA ASN A 11 8.96 -15.75 15.84
C ASN A 11 9.54 -15.57 14.43
N GLU A 12 9.54 -14.39 13.86
CA GLU A 12 10.18 -14.10 12.58
C GLU A 12 11.65 -13.76 12.82
N TYR A 13 12.55 -14.30 11.98
CA TYR A 13 14.00 -14.00 11.98
C TYR A 13 14.33 -12.56 11.50
N LEU A 14 13.39 -11.62 11.65
CA LEU A 14 13.58 -10.22 11.31
C LEU A 14 14.19 -9.44 12.48
N PRO A 15 15.06 -8.47 12.20
CA PRO A 15 15.52 -7.52 13.23
C PRO A 15 14.32 -6.87 13.94
N LEU A 16 14.41 -6.70 15.26
CA LEU A 16 13.30 -6.20 16.07
C LEU A 16 12.80 -4.82 15.61
N ARG A 17 13.65 -3.99 15.02
CA ARG A 17 13.27 -2.71 14.42
C ARG A 17 12.29 -2.90 13.24
N ASP A 18 12.51 -3.95 12.42
CA ASP A 18 11.69 -4.21 11.24
C ASP A 18 10.32 -4.78 11.66
N VAL A 19 10.29 -5.59 12.71
CA VAL A 19 9.04 -6.07 13.33
C VAL A 19 8.22 -4.88 13.88
N VAL A 20 8.86 -3.96 14.61
CA VAL A 20 8.22 -2.74 15.14
C VAL A 20 7.75 -1.85 13.99
N PHE A 21 8.58 -1.65 12.98
CA PHE A 21 8.24 -0.88 11.79
C PHE A 21 6.99 -1.43 11.09
N ASN A 22 6.97 -2.74 10.76
CA ASN A 22 5.82 -3.37 10.12
C ASN A 22 4.56 -3.25 10.98
N THR A 23 4.67 -3.50 12.30
CA THR A 23 3.54 -3.40 13.22
C THR A 23 2.94 -1.98 13.24
N LEU A 24 3.76 -0.95 13.30
CA LEU A 24 3.30 0.44 13.34
C LEU A 24 2.79 0.88 11.97
N ARG A 25 3.44 0.46 10.88
CA ARG A 25 3.03 0.71 9.51
C ARG A 25 1.62 0.16 9.26
N ASP A 26 1.39 -1.12 9.58
CA ASP A 26 0.07 -1.74 9.42
C ASP A 26 -0.99 -1.04 10.28
N ALA A 27 -0.63 -0.63 11.49
CA ALA A 27 -1.54 0.13 12.35
C ALA A 27 -1.93 1.50 11.77
N ILE A 28 -1.01 2.18 11.07
CA ILE A 28 -1.29 3.44 10.38
C ILE A 28 -2.15 3.16 9.13
N LEU A 29 -1.77 2.18 8.30
CA LEU A 29 -2.47 1.87 7.06
C LEU A 29 -3.90 1.39 7.30
N THR A 30 -4.13 0.59 8.34
CA THR A 30 -5.47 0.11 8.72
C THR A 30 -6.28 1.12 9.54
N GLY A 31 -5.73 2.31 9.84
CA GLY A 31 -6.41 3.36 10.59
C GLY A 31 -6.51 3.12 12.11
N LYS A 32 -5.80 2.13 12.65
CA LYS A 32 -5.68 1.93 14.10
C LYS A 32 -4.89 3.06 14.77
N LEU A 33 -3.89 3.60 14.07
CA LEU A 33 -3.23 4.85 14.40
C LEU A 33 -3.76 5.90 13.41
N VAL A 34 -4.43 6.93 13.93
CA VAL A 34 -5.15 7.91 13.12
C VAL A 34 -4.26 9.12 12.77
N PRO A 35 -4.55 9.84 11.66
CA PRO A 35 -3.86 11.09 11.35
C PRO A 35 -3.86 12.07 12.52
N GLY A 36 -2.73 12.74 12.72
CA GLY A 36 -2.51 13.66 13.82
C GLY A 36 -2.19 12.98 15.15
N GLU A 37 -2.30 11.66 15.26
CA GLU A 37 -1.96 10.93 16.49
C GLU A 37 -0.45 11.04 16.79
N ARG A 38 -0.13 11.29 18.07
CA ARG A 38 1.26 11.39 18.52
C ARG A 38 1.80 10.04 18.95
N LEU A 39 2.94 9.68 18.38
CA LEU A 39 3.66 8.44 18.63
C LEU A 39 4.88 8.72 19.52
N MET A 40 4.71 8.54 20.83
CA MET A 40 5.79 8.76 21.80
C MET A 40 6.65 7.52 21.94
N GLU A 41 7.98 7.66 21.73
CA GLU A 41 8.94 6.52 21.80
C GLU A 41 8.79 5.69 23.09
N ASN A 42 8.63 6.35 24.25
CA ASN A 42 8.51 5.67 25.54
C ASN A 42 7.22 4.84 25.65
N GLN A 43 6.09 5.41 25.23
CA GLN A 43 4.79 4.75 25.29
C GLN A 43 4.73 3.57 24.33
N LEU A 44 5.29 3.74 23.11
CA LEU A 44 5.36 2.66 22.13
C LEU A 44 6.28 1.53 22.61
N ALA A 45 7.44 1.87 23.18
CA ALA A 45 8.37 0.88 23.74
C ALA A 45 7.71 0.04 24.85
N GLU A 46 6.97 0.68 25.76
CA GLU A 46 6.19 0.00 26.80
C GLU A 46 5.08 -0.88 26.23
N LYS A 47 4.25 -0.33 25.31
CA LYS A 47 3.14 -1.06 24.68
C LYS A 47 3.60 -2.27 23.86
N LEU A 48 4.76 -2.16 23.23
CA LEU A 48 5.32 -3.21 22.37
C LEU A 48 6.24 -4.19 23.14
N GLY A 49 6.56 -3.91 24.40
CA GLY A 49 7.47 -4.73 25.23
C GLY A 49 8.91 -4.74 24.73
N VAL A 50 9.38 -3.64 24.10
CA VAL A 50 10.72 -3.52 23.52
C VAL A 50 11.49 -2.33 24.08
N SER A 51 12.81 -2.24 23.81
CA SER A 51 13.58 -1.05 24.13
C SER A 51 13.26 0.12 23.21
N ARG A 52 13.65 1.36 23.58
CA ARG A 52 13.40 2.58 22.78
C ARG A 52 14.16 2.60 21.44
N THR A 53 15.28 1.93 21.35
CA THR A 53 16.13 1.95 20.15
C THR A 53 15.40 1.42 18.91
N PRO A 54 14.86 0.18 18.89
CA PRO A 54 14.11 -0.31 17.72
C PRO A 54 12.88 0.54 17.40
N VAL A 55 12.22 1.14 18.40
CA VAL A 55 11.08 2.05 18.17
C VAL A 55 11.53 3.32 17.44
N ARG A 56 12.64 3.92 17.87
CA ARG A 56 13.16 5.13 17.23
C ARG A 56 13.60 4.86 15.80
N GLU A 57 14.25 3.73 15.55
CA GLU A 57 14.63 3.33 14.19
C GLU A 57 13.40 3.08 13.31
N ALA A 58 12.38 2.40 13.84
CA ALA A 58 11.12 2.19 13.14
C ALA A 58 10.41 3.50 12.79
N LEU A 59 10.34 4.47 13.72
CA LEU A 59 9.75 5.78 13.45
C LEU A 59 10.50 6.55 12.34
N ARG A 60 11.84 6.43 12.28
CA ARG A 60 12.62 7.00 11.18
C ARG A 60 12.31 6.32 9.83
N MET A 61 12.13 5.00 9.84
CA MET A 61 11.72 4.29 8.62
C MET A 61 10.33 4.71 8.15
N LEU A 62 9.37 4.91 9.09
CA LEU A 62 8.05 5.42 8.77
C LEU A 62 8.08 6.87 8.22
N GLU A 63 9.00 7.70 8.71
CA GLU A 63 9.21 9.05 8.16
C GLU A 63 9.71 9.00 6.71
N LEU A 64 10.62 8.07 6.37
CA LEU A 64 11.08 7.87 4.99
C LEU A 64 9.95 7.41 4.04
N GLU A 65 8.94 6.73 4.57
CA GLU A 65 7.72 6.37 3.83
C GLU A 65 6.64 7.48 3.85
N ASN A 66 6.91 8.64 4.44
CA ASN A 66 5.95 9.75 4.61
C ASN A 66 4.66 9.33 5.35
N LEU A 67 4.75 8.38 6.27
CA LEU A 67 3.64 7.96 7.13
C LEU A 67 3.58 8.75 8.43
N VAL A 68 4.71 9.26 8.88
CA VAL A 68 4.84 10.08 10.08
C VAL A 68 5.81 11.24 9.84
N GLU A 69 5.72 12.28 10.69
CA GLU A 69 6.70 13.35 10.80
C GLU A 69 7.37 13.26 12.17
N LEU A 70 8.70 13.28 12.22
CA LEU A 70 9.45 13.31 13.47
C LEU A 70 9.40 14.71 14.09
N VAL A 71 8.88 14.80 15.32
CA VAL A 71 8.81 16.04 16.07
C VAL A 71 9.91 16.06 17.14
N PRO A 72 10.90 16.98 17.09
CA PRO A 72 12.00 17.02 18.05
C PRO A 72 11.52 16.97 19.49
N ARG A 73 12.07 16.05 20.29
CA ARG A 73 11.74 15.83 21.71
C ARG A 73 10.29 15.37 21.98
N LYS A 74 9.47 15.14 20.96
CA LYS A 74 8.04 14.78 21.10
C LYS A 74 7.68 13.47 20.40
N GLY A 75 8.66 12.72 19.87
CA GLY A 75 8.43 11.48 19.11
C GLY A 75 8.06 11.75 17.66
N ALA A 76 7.02 11.12 17.16
CA ALA A 76 6.51 11.32 15.82
C ALA A 76 5.01 11.68 15.84
N GLN A 77 4.49 12.15 14.72
CA GLN A 77 3.07 12.38 14.49
C GLN A 77 2.65 11.72 13.18
N VAL A 78 1.54 10.99 13.21
CA VAL A 78 0.98 10.36 12.00
C VAL A 78 0.54 11.45 11.02
N LEU A 79 1.07 11.39 9.79
CA LEU A 79 0.73 12.34 8.74
C LEU A 79 -0.68 12.08 8.20
N ASP A 80 -1.35 13.14 7.82
CA ASP A 80 -2.54 13.09 6.98
C ASP A 80 -2.17 13.44 5.54
N MET A 81 -2.96 12.95 4.59
CA MET A 81 -2.81 13.31 3.18
C MET A 81 -3.83 14.39 2.84
N THR A 82 -3.34 15.49 2.29
CA THR A 82 -4.22 16.51 1.74
C THR A 82 -4.79 16.05 0.38
N GLU A 83 -5.92 16.63 -0.05
CA GLU A 83 -6.45 16.38 -1.41
C GLU A 83 -5.41 16.65 -2.49
N LYS A 84 -4.59 17.68 -2.30
CA LYS A 84 -3.49 18.03 -3.22
C LYS A 84 -2.44 16.93 -3.29
N ASP A 85 -2.07 16.35 -2.15
CA ASP A 85 -1.10 15.23 -2.11
C ASP A 85 -1.64 14.01 -2.85
N ILE A 86 -2.92 13.70 -2.65
CA ILE A 86 -3.61 12.61 -3.35
C ILE A 86 -3.57 12.84 -4.86
N VAL A 87 -3.93 14.03 -5.34
CA VAL A 87 -3.91 14.37 -6.76
C VAL A 87 -2.50 14.24 -7.34
N ASN A 88 -1.49 14.81 -6.67
CA ASN A 88 -0.10 14.74 -7.12
C ASN A 88 0.38 13.29 -7.24
N ILE A 89 0.06 12.43 -6.25
CA ILE A 89 0.45 11.02 -6.27
C ILE A 89 -0.27 10.26 -7.37
N LEU A 90 -1.57 10.52 -7.59
CA LEU A 90 -2.36 9.87 -8.65
C LEU A 90 -1.86 10.25 -10.04
N GLU A 91 -1.43 11.50 -10.27
CA GLU A 91 -0.81 11.93 -11.53
C GLU A 91 0.49 11.17 -11.82
N ILE A 92 1.40 11.09 -10.82
CA ILE A 92 2.65 10.33 -10.94
C ILE A 92 2.34 8.84 -11.17
N ARG A 93 1.42 8.27 -10.42
CA ARG A 93 1.00 6.88 -10.55
C ARG A 93 0.50 6.58 -11.95
N SER A 94 -0.38 7.40 -12.50
CA SER A 94 -0.93 7.24 -13.86
C SER A 94 0.18 7.21 -14.92
N ALA A 95 1.18 8.09 -14.79
CA ALA A 95 2.34 8.09 -15.70
C ALA A 95 3.19 6.80 -15.56
N LEU A 96 3.43 6.32 -14.33
CA LEU A 96 4.18 5.10 -14.09
C LEU A 96 3.42 3.85 -14.56
N GLU A 97 2.11 3.79 -14.35
CA GLU A 97 1.26 2.68 -14.83
C GLU A 97 1.22 2.61 -16.36
N GLY A 98 1.09 3.75 -17.04
CA GLY A 98 1.18 3.80 -18.51
C GLY A 98 2.53 3.29 -19.02
N LEU A 99 3.64 3.74 -18.43
CA LEU A 99 4.97 3.26 -18.76
C LEU A 99 5.11 1.75 -18.46
N ALA A 100 4.65 1.29 -17.30
CA ALA A 100 4.71 -0.11 -16.91
C ALA A 100 3.93 -1.00 -17.88
N THR A 101 2.70 -0.62 -18.24
CA THR A 101 1.87 -1.36 -19.20
C THR A 101 2.55 -1.44 -20.56
N SER A 102 3.09 -0.32 -21.07
CA SER A 102 3.82 -0.30 -22.35
C SER A 102 5.06 -1.21 -22.34
N LEU A 103 5.84 -1.21 -21.27
CA LEU A 103 7.00 -2.09 -21.12
C LEU A 103 6.58 -3.56 -20.93
N ALA A 104 5.55 -3.83 -20.15
CA ALA A 104 5.03 -5.16 -19.87
C ALA A 104 4.46 -5.81 -21.12
N CYS A 105 3.77 -5.07 -22.01
CA CYS A 105 3.25 -5.61 -23.29
C CYS A 105 4.29 -6.38 -24.09
N LYS A 106 5.56 -6.02 -24.00
CA LYS A 106 6.67 -6.66 -24.73
C LYS A 106 7.24 -7.90 -24.02
N LYS A 107 6.97 -8.05 -22.73
CA LYS A 107 7.59 -9.07 -21.87
C LYS A 107 6.56 -9.98 -21.17
N MET A 108 5.28 -9.65 -21.30
CA MET A 108 4.19 -10.37 -20.64
C MET A 108 4.18 -11.83 -21.05
N THR A 109 4.31 -12.74 -20.09
CA THR A 109 4.20 -14.18 -20.33
C THR A 109 2.74 -14.63 -20.32
N LYS A 110 2.47 -15.82 -20.88
CA LYS A 110 1.13 -16.41 -20.82
C LYS A 110 0.68 -16.68 -19.39
N GLU A 111 1.61 -17.04 -18.52
CA GLU A 111 1.38 -17.29 -17.11
C GLU A 111 0.96 -16.00 -16.39
N CYS A 112 1.66 -14.88 -16.63
CA CYS A 112 1.28 -13.58 -16.08
C CYS A 112 -0.10 -13.12 -16.57
N LEU A 113 -0.39 -13.27 -17.87
CA LEU A 113 -1.72 -12.97 -18.40
C LEU A 113 -2.82 -13.83 -17.76
N GLN A 114 -2.55 -15.14 -17.56
CA GLN A 114 -3.51 -16.01 -16.89
C GLN A 114 -3.72 -15.61 -15.44
N GLN A 115 -2.67 -15.18 -14.73
CA GLN A 115 -2.77 -14.65 -13.38
C GLN A 115 -3.67 -13.42 -13.32
N LEU A 116 -3.47 -12.43 -14.20
CA LEU A 116 -4.31 -11.24 -14.28
C LEU A 116 -5.78 -11.58 -14.58
N LYS A 117 -6.04 -12.57 -15.46
CA LYS A 117 -7.41 -13.06 -15.73
C LYS A 117 -8.08 -13.68 -14.50
N ASN A 118 -7.32 -14.44 -13.73
CA ASN A 118 -7.84 -15.03 -12.50
C ASN A 118 -8.18 -13.94 -11.47
N MET A 119 -7.36 -12.91 -11.38
CA MET A 119 -7.63 -11.74 -10.52
C MET A 119 -8.90 -10.99 -10.93
N GLU A 120 -9.24 -10.92 -12.22
CA GLU A 120 -10.50 -10.32 -12.67
C GLU A 120 -11.71 -11.04 -12.07
N VAL A 121 -11.68 -12.38 -11.99
CA VAL A 121 -12.74 -13.18 -11.36
C VAL A 121 -12.80 -12.92 -9.85
N ASP A 122 -11.64 -12.78 -9.21
CA ASP A 122 -11.57 -12.48 -7.77
C ASP A 122 -12.07 -11.05 -7.47
N PHE A 123 -11.83 -10.08 -8.35
CA PHE A 123 -12.41 -8.74 -8.27
C PHE A 123 -13.95 -8.79 -8.28
N GLU A 124 -14.54 -9.50 -9.26
CA GLU A 124 -15.99 -9.62 -9.37
C GLU A 124 -16.59 -10.22 -8.10
N ARG A 125 -15.91 -11.20 -7.51
CA ARG A 125 -16.32 -11.82 -6.24
C ARG A 125 -16.25 -10.82 -5.09
N ALA A 126 -15.12 -10.09 -4.94
CA ALA A 126 -14.97 -9.10 -3.88
C ALA A 126 -16.02 -7.97 -4.00
N VAL A 127 -16.37 -7.55 -5.22
CA VAL A 127 -17.47 -6.59 -5.46
C VAL A 127 -18.82 -7.17 -5.04
N ALA A 128 -19.12 -8.43 -5.42
CA ALA A 128 -20.39 -9.07 -5.09
C ALA A 128 -20.56 -9.29 -3.59
N GLU A 129 -19.48 -9.57 -2.88
CA GLU A 129 -19.43 -9.78 -1.43
C GLU A 129 -19.30 -8.46 -0.65
N ASN A 130 -19.11 -7.33 -1.33
CA ASN A 130 -18.79 -6.01 -0.75
C ASN A 130 -17.58 -6.07 0.21
N ASP A 131 -16.61 -6.92 -0.13
CA ASP A 131 -15.37 -7.11 0.63
C ASP A 131 -14.32 -6.08 0.16
N VAL A 132 -14.35 -4.92 0.79
CA VAL A 132 -13.49 -3.77 0.45
C VAL A 132 -12.01 -4.08 0.68
N GLU A 133 -11.66 -4.78 1.76
CA GLU A 133 -10.27 -5.08 2.10
C GLU A 133 -9.67 -6.02 1.04
N ARG A 134 -10.36 -7.10 0.76
CA ARG A 134 -9.97 -8.04 -0.30
C ARG A 134 -9.89 -7.37 -1.67
N PHE A 135 -10.85 -6.49 -1.99
CA PHE A 135 -10.85 -5.73 -3.25
C PHE A 135 -9.58 -4.89 -3.41
N VAL A 136 -9.19 -4.15 -2.36
CA VAL A 136 -7.99 -3.30 -2.39
C VAL A 136 -6.72 -4.15 -2.49
N ASP A 137 -6.66 -5.29 -1.81
CA ASP A 137 -5.51 -6.20 -1.89
C ASP A 137 -5.34 -6.77 -3.32
N ILE A 138 -6.46 -7.20 -3.97
CA ILE A 138 -6.41 -7.69 -5.35
C ILE A 138 -5.99 -6.57 -6.32
N ASP A 139 -6.48 -5.34 -6.13
CA ASP A 139 -6.10 -4.18 -6.93
C ASP A 139 -4.59 -3.90 -6.85
N GLU A 140 -4.02 -4.02 -5.66
CA GLU A 140 -2.58 -3.87 -5.48
C GLU A 140 -1.78 -4.98 -6.16
N ASP A 141 -2.22 -6.23 -6.00
CA ASP A 141 -1.56 -7.39 -6.61
C ASP A 141 -1.66 -7.36 -8.14
N PHE A 142 -2.79 -6.91 -8.71
CA PHE A 142 -2.97 -6.75 -10.15
C PHE A 142 -1.92 -5.81 -10.75
N HIS A 143 -1.73 -4.66 -10.14
CA HIS A 143 -0.70 -3.72 -10.58
C HIS A 143 0.72 -4.27 -10.33
N ASP A 144 0.97 -4.94 -9.22
CA ASP A 144 2.28 -5.55 -8.93
C ASP A 144 2.68 -6.56 -10.02
N VAL A 145 1.76 -7.40 -10.52
CA VAL A 145 2.05 -8.34 -11.62
C VAL A 145 2.51 -7.60 -12.87
N ILE A 146 1.86 -6.49 -13.23
CA ILE A 146 2.23 -5.68 -14.41
C ILE A 146 3.60 -5.05 -14.21
N PHE A 147 3.87 -4.46 -13.04
CA PHE A 147 5.16 -3.84 -12.76
C PHE A 147 6.30 -4.86 -12.71
N GLN A 148 6.08 -6.05 -12.14
CA GLN A 148 7.08 -7.13 -12.15
C GLN A 148 7.40 -7.60 -13.57
N ALA A 149 6.40 -7.69 -14.46
CA ALA A 149 6.60 -8.05 -15.86
C ALA A 149 7.48 -7.05 -16.63
N THR A 150 7.64 -5.82 -16.12
CA THR A 150 8.57 -4.85 -16.74
C THR A 150 10.04 -5.21 -16.57
N GLU A 151 10.38 -6.00 -15.54
CA GLU A 151 11.78 -6.29 -15.12
C GLU A 151 12.62 -5.02 -14.90
N ASN A 152 11.96 -3.92 -14.52
CA ASN A 152 12.61 -2.65 -14.24
C ASN A 152 12.57 -2.37 -12.74
N ASP A 153 13.65 -2.76 -12.02
CA ASP A 153 13.73 -2.65 -10.56
C ASP A 153 13.48 -1.23 -10.06
N LYS A 154 13.91 -0.21 -10.81
CA LYS A 154 13.68 1.19 -10.40
C LYS A 154 12.22 1.58 -10.50
N LEU A 155 11.56 1.18 -11.57
CA LEU A 155 10.12 1.42 -11.76
C LEU A 155 9.30 0.70 -10.68
N ILE A 156 9.63 -0.56 -10.40
CA ILE A 156 9.01 -1.36 -9.34
C ILE A 156 9.17 -0.68 -7.98
N GLN A 157 10.38 -0.20 -7.65
CA GLN A 157 10.64 0.49 -6.38
C GLN A 157 9.84 1.80 -6.26
N MET A 158 9.80 2.61 -7.32
CA MET A 158 9.02 3.86 -7.33
C MET A 158 7.53 3.59 -7.11
N PHE A 159 6.98 2.61 -7.80
CA PHE A 159 5.57 2.24 -7.65
C PHE A 159 5.26 1.77 -6.22
N ARG A 160 6.10 0.92 -5.62
CA ARG A 160 5.92 0.44 -4.24
C ARG A 160 5.82 1.58 -3.23
N ASN A 161 6.64 2.61 -3.38
CA ASN A 161 6.59 3.78 -2.49
C ASN A 161 5.26 4.54 -2.61
N LEU A 162 4.75 4.70 -3.83
CA LEU A 162 3.45 5.35 -4.06
C LEU A 162 2.28 4.50 -3.53
N ARG A 163 2.35 3.18 -3.72
CA ARG A 163 1.35 2.22 -3.24
C ARG A 163 1.09 2.37 -1.75
N ILE A 164 2.15 2.43 -0.95
CA ILE A 164 2.07 2.59 0.50
C ILE A 164 1.32 3.87 0.87
N GLN A 165 1.65 4.98 0.22
CA GLN A 165 1.03 6.27 0.51
C GLN A 165 -0.46 6.27 0.15
N LEU A 166 -0.83 5.64 -0.96
CA LEU A 166 -2.21 5.61 -1.44
C LEU A 166 -3.13 4.57 -0.75
N TYR A 167 -2.59 3.61 -0.02
CA TYR A 167 -3.38 2.52 0.56
C TYR A 167 -4.59 3.03 1.37
N ARG A 168 -4.37 3.99 2.25
CA ARG A 168 -5.44 4.60 3.07
C ARG A 168 -6.52 5.29 2.23
N TYR A 169 -6.08 6.02 1.19
CA TYR A 169 -7.00 6.66 0.26
C TYR A 169 -7.84 5.64 -0.51
N ARG A 170 -7.23 4.56 -0.98
CA ARG A 170 -7.91 3.47 -1.68
C ARG A 170 -8.94 2.78 -0.80
N MET A 171 -8.59 2.48 0.45
CA MET A 171 -9.54 1.94 1.42
C MET A 171 -10.75 2.86 1.64
N ALA A 172 -10.53 4.16 1.71
CA ALA A 172 -11.60 5.15 1.83
C ALA A 172 -12.43 5.26 0.54
N GLN A 173 -11.80 5.25 -0.64
CA GLN A 173 -12.45 5.32 -1.94
C GLN A 173 -13.30 4.07 -2.22
N ALA A 174 -12.77 2.88 -1.95
CA ALA A 174 -13.48 1.62 -2.21
C ALA A 174 -14.75 1.43 -1.35
N LYS A 175 -14.85 2.16 -0.23
CA LYS A 175 -16.07 2.20 0.59
C LYS A 175 -17.23 3.00 -0.03
N ASN A 176 -16.97 3.77 -1.08
CA ASN A 176 -18.01 4.52 -1.79
C ASN A 176 -18.68 3.64 -2.85
N ASP A 177 -20.02 3.54 -2.83
CA ASP A 177 -20.85 2.54 -3.52
C ASP A 177 -20.61 2.30 -5.02
N ASN A 178 -19.98 3.21 -5.76
CA ASN A 178 -19.78 3.06 -7.21
C ASN A 178 -18.31 2.98 -7.65
N SER A 179 -17.36 3.11 -6.75
CA SER A 179 -15.94 3.19 -7.13
C SER A 179 -15.36 1.83 -7.56
N MET A 180 -15.71 0.76 -6.88
CA MET A 180 -15.21 -0.59 -7.18
C MET A 180 -15.54 -1.04 -8.60
N SER A 181 -16.79 -0.86 -9.06
CA SER A 181 -17.20 -1.22 -10.42
C SER A 181 -16.44 -0.43 -11.50
N THR A 182 -16.14 0.84 -11.24
CA THR A 182 -15.36 1.69 -12.16
C THR A 182 -13.91 1.20 -12.23
N ILE A 183 -13.32 0.85 -11.10
CA ILE A 183 -11.95 0.31 -11.03
C ILE A 183 -11.86 -1.01 -11.79
N VAL A 184 -12.81 -1.93 -11.62
CA VAL A 184 -12.86 -3.21 -12.37
C VAL A 184 -12.93 -2.95 -13.89
N ALA A 185 -13.72 -1.96 -14.32
CA ALA A 185 -13.80 -1.61 -15.75
C ALA A 185 -12.46 -1.11 -16.31
N HIS A 186 -11.69 -0.34 -15.52
CA HIS A 186 -10.35 0.09 -15.88
C HIS A 186 -9.38 -1.09 -15.98
N HIS A 187 -9.39 -2.02 -15.01
CA HIS A 187 -8.54 -3.22 -15.05
C HIS A 187 -8.82 -4.08 -16.27
N ARG A 188 -10.09 -4.25 -16.66
CA ARG A 188 -10.46 -4.93 -17.92
C ARG A 188 -9.87 -4.25 -19.15
N SER A 189 -9.85 -2.92 -19.17
CA SER A 189 -9.25 -2.18 -20.29
C SER A 189 -7.74 -2.41 -20.36
N ILE A 190 -7.04 -2.40 -19.23
CA ILE A 190 -5.60 -2.69 -19.14
C ILE A 190 -5.33 -4.13 -19.60
N LEU A 191 -6.08 -5.11 -19.08
CA LEU A 191 -5.92 -6.51 -19.45
C LEU A 191 -6.10 -6.74 -20.96
N ARG A 192 -7.12 -6.11 -21.58
CA ARG A 192 -7.34 -6.18 -23.04
C ARG A 192 -6.17 -5.58 -23.82
N ALA A 193 -5.61 -4.46 -23.38
CA ALA A 193 -4.45 -3.85 -24.03
C ALA A 193 -3.23 -4.79 -23.96
N LEU A 194 -2.99 -5.41 -22.80
CA LEU A 194 -1.91 -6.38 -22.62
C LEU A 194 -2.10 -7.63 -23.49
N GLU A 195 -3.32 -8.15 -23.62
CA GLU A 195 -3.65 -9.30 -24.49
C GLU A 195 -3.42 -9.02 -25.97
N ASN A 196 -3.74 -7.80 -26.39
CA ASN A 196 -3.61 -7.40 -27.80
C ASN A 196 -2.21 -6.86 -28.14
N HIS A 197 -1.29 -6.83 -27.19
CA HIS A 197 0.01 -6.17 -27.31
C HIS A 197 -0.10 -4.71 -27.79
N ASP A 198 -1.18 -4.02 -27.38
CA ASP A 198 -1.44 -2.64 -27.69
C ASP A 198 -0.80 -1.75 -26.59
N SER A 199 0.22 -0.94 -27.00
CA SER A 199 1.10 -0.20 -26.06
C SER A 199 0.94 1.32 -26.18
#